data_cafb0fddb1d6fe4648d0cf987897d9a4
#
_entry.id   cafb0fddb1d6fe4648d0cf987897d9a4
#
_cell.length_a   1.000
_cell.length_b   1.000
_cell.length_c   1.000
_cell.angle_alpha   90.00
_cell.angle_beta   90.00
_cell.angle_gamma   90.00
#
_symmetry.space_group_name_H-M   'P 1'
#
loop_
_entity.id
_entity.type
_entity.pdbx_description
1 polymer ?
#
loop_
_entity_poly.entity_id
_entity_poly.type
_entity_poly.pdbx_seq_one_letter_code
_entity_poly.pdbx_strand_id
1 'polypeptide(L)'
;MKTITITKNVYNYNELSDEAKARAKSDYLNEDIRAEDFYEMKKEELASLFPHSGLDLQFSLAYCQGDGANIYGTFALIDFLPLWNASEKEKRTIAFYIDESIDKYQFSENNRYCYSCKFLDKKDIDDFIDEFVEELKIKNIKKDVIEKFFNDLLDYFDNLDNTIERQGYDYLYNIADDEFSDLCALNDWEFLEDGTFYY
;
A
#
# COMPACT_ATOMS: atom_id res chain seq x y z
N MET A 1 -26.94 39.06 29.60
CA MET A 1 -26.56 37.76 29.03
C MET A 1 -27.87 37.09 28.66
N LYS A 2 -28.01 36.58 27.41
CA LYS A 2 -29.23 35.94 26.94
C LYS A 2 -28.88 34.49 26.60
N THR A 3 -29.53 33.52 27.24
CA THR A 3 -29.34 32.10 26.96
C THR A 3 -30.38 31.68 25.95
N ILE A 4 -29.94 30.92 24.90
CA ILE A 4 -30.82 30.30 23.91
C ILE A 4 -30.61 28.80 24.06
N THR A 5 -31.69 28.05 24.24
CA THR A 5 -31.65 26.59 24.21
C THR A 5 -32.16 26.11 22.85
N ILE A 6 -31.37 25.28 22.17
CA ILE A 6 -31.71 24.66 20.89
C ILE A 6 -31.87 23.15 21.15
N THR A 7 -33.01 22.60 20.81
CA THR A 7 -33.23 21.14 20.84
C THR A 7 -33.06 20.61 19.43
N LYS A 8 -32.23 19.59 19.26
CA LYS A 8 -32.03 18.87 18.00
C LYS A 8 -32.46 17.42 18.18
N ASN A 9 -33.11 16.85 17.19
CA ASN A 9 -33.33 15.41 17.12
C ASN A 9 -32.12 14.76 16.51
N VAL A 10 -31.70 13.65 17.06
CA VAL A 10 -30.64 12.80 16.51
C VAL A 10 -31.21 11.44 16.14
N TYR A 11 -30.62 10.82 15.13
CA TYR A 11 -31.13 9.62 14.48
C TYR A 11 -29.96 8.62 14.32
N ASN A 12 -30.26 7.34 14.44
CA ASN A 12 -29.36 6.31 13.97
C ASN A 12 -29.39 6.26 12.43
N TYR A 13 -28.31 5.79 11.82
CA TYR A 13 -28.19 5.72 10.36
C TYR A 13 -29.42 5.07 9.67
N ASN A 14 -29.95 3.98 10.24
CA ASN A 14 -31.08 3.25 9.67
C ASN A 14 -32.40 4.01 9.73
N GLU A 15 -32.51 5.03 10.58
CA GLU A 15 -33.71 5.88 10.72
C GLU A 15 -33.73 7.06 9.74
N LEU A 16 -32.59 7.32 9.05
CA LEU A 16 -32.46 8.40 8.08
C LEU A 16 -33.23 8.10 6.79
N SER A 17 -33.62 9.16 6.08
CA SER A 17 -34.09 9.07 4.70
C SER A 17 -32.96 8.60 3.76
N ASP A 18 -33.29 8.09 2.58
CA ASP A 18 -32.29 7.63 1.60
C ASP A 18 -31.36 8.76 1.17
N GLU A 19 -31.85 10.00 1.07
CA GLU A 19 -31.05 11.17 0.74
C GLU A 19 -30.07 11.52 1.88
N ALA A 20 -30.52 11.45 3.13
CA ALA A 20 -29.71 11.69 4.31
C ALA A 20 -28.63 10.57 4.51
N LYS A 21 -29.01 9.31 4.22
CA LYS A 21 -28.07 8.19 4.20
C LYS A 21 -26.96 8.37 3.17
N ALA A 22 -27.33 8.78 1.94
CA ALA A 22 -26.37 9.05 0.89
C ALA A 22 -25.40 10.19 1.27
N ARG A 23 -25.91 11.23 1.91
CA ARG A 23 -25.08 12.34 2.43
C ARG A 23 -24.13 11.87 3.53
N ALA A 24 -24.62 11.19 4.55
CA ALA A 24 -23.79 10.69 5.65
C ALA A 24 -22.64 9.80 5.13
N LYS A 25 -22.96 8.90 4.19
CA LYS A 25 -21.96 8.06 3.53
C LYS A 25 -20.95 8.87 2.72
N SER A 26 -21.41 9.88 1.96
CA SER A 26 -20.53 10.77 1.18
C SER A 26 -19.60 11.58 2.10
N ASP A 27 -20.12 12.10 3.19
CA ASP A 27 -19.32 12.87 4.15
C ASP A 27 -18.25 11.99 4.78
N TYR A 28 -18.58 10.75 5.16
CA TYR A 28 -17.63 9.76 5.68
C TYR A 28 -16.53 9.41 4.66
N LEU A 29 -16.90 9.19 3.38
CA LEU A 29 -15.92 8.85 2.34
C LEU A 29 -14.95 10.00 2.01
N ASN A 30 -15.31 11.23 2.35
CA ASN A 30 -14.46 12.41 2.14
C ASN A 30 -13.59 12.78 3.37
N GLU A 31 -13.60 11.98 4.44
CA GLU A 31 -12.76 12.24 5.60
C GLU A 31 -11.29 11.87 5.34
N ASP A 32 -10.38 12.79 5.63
CA ASP A 32 -8.92 12.59 5.46
C ASP A 32 -8.38 11.41 6.28
N ILE A 33 -9.02 11.08 7.41
CA ILE A 33 -8.61 9.98 8.30
C ILE A 33 -8.59 8.63 7.58
N ARG A 34 -9.42 8.42 6.57
CA ARG A 34 -9.43 7.17 5.79
C ARG A 34 -8.14 6.92 5.02
N ALA A 35 -7.50 7.98 4.53
CA ALA A 35 -6.21 7.87 3.86
C ALA A 35 -5.10 7.47 4.84
N GLU A 36 -5.15 8.00 6.07
CA GLU A 36 -4.22 7.63 7.14
C GLU A 36 -4.41 6.17 7.59
N ASP A 37 -5.66 5.75 7.80
CA ASP A 37 -5.99 4.36 8.14
C ASP A 37 -5.53 3.37 7.05
N PHE A 38 -5.75 3.71 5.78
CA PHE A 38 -5.28 2.89 4.66
C PHE A 38 -3.76 2.81 4.62
N TYR A 39 -3.06 3.93 4.83
CA TYR A 39 -1.61 3.97 4.91
C TYR A 39 -1.07 3.05 6.01
N GLU A 40 -1.56 3.19 7.25
CA GLU A 40 -1.09 2.39 8.38
C GLU A 40 -1.38 0.89 8.16
N MET A 41 -2.57 0.54 7.66
CA MET A 41 -2.92 -0.84 7.33
C MET A 41 -1.94 -1.43 6.29
N LYS A 42 -1.61 -0.70 5.24
CA LYS A 42 -0.69 -1.18 4.21
C LYS A 42 0.75 -1.24 4.68
N LYS A 43 1.16 -0.32 5.53
CA LYS A 43 2.48 -0.33 6.16
C LYS A 43 2.68 -1.56 7.06
N GLU A 44 1.66 -1.91 7.85
CA GLU A 44 1.68 -3.14 8.65
C GLU A 44 1.73 -4.40 7.76
N GLU A 45 0.98 -4.42 6.65
CA GLU A 45 1.01 -5.51 5.68
C GLU A 45 2.41 -5.66 5.06
N LEU A 46 3.04 -4.56 4.63
CA LEU A 46 4.41 -4.56 4.10
C LEU A 46 5.42 -5.07 5.12
N ALA A 47 5.33 -4.61 6.37
CA ALA A 47 6.21 -5.07 7.45
C ALA A 47 6.03 -6.57 7.75
N SER A 48 4.82 -7.11 7.59
CA SER A 48 4.55 -8.54 7.75
C SER A 48 5.09 -9.37 6.58
N LEU A 49 4.97 -8.86 5.35
CA LEU A 49 5.46 -9.54 4.15
C LEU A 49 6.99 -9.51 4.04
N PHE A 50 7.61 -8.44 4.51
CA PHE A 50 9.04 -8.16 4.37
C PHE A 50 9.68 -7.83 5.73
N PRO A 51 9.80 -8.82 6.64
CA PRO A 51 10.17 -8.58 8.04
C PRO A 51 11.61 -8.10 8.27
N HIS A 52 12.52 -8.28 7.29
CA HIS A 52 13.91 -7.81 7.38
C HIS A 52 14.12 -6.47 6.67
N SER A 53 13.09 -5.98 5.99
CA SER A 53 13.08 -4.74 5.22
C SER A 53 12.57 -3.57 6.06
N GLY A 54 12.91 -2.35 5.65
CA GLY A 54 12.38 -1.11 6.20
C GLY A 54 11.63 -0.37 5.09
N LEU A 55 10.52 -0.93 4.63
CA LEU A 55 9.70 -0.37 3.56
C LEU A 55 8.65 0.59 4.11
N ASP A 56 8.34 1.58 3.31
CA ASP A 56 7.29 2.54 3.53
C ASP A 56 6.49 2.74 2.24
N LEU A 57 5.39 3.47 2.30
CA LEU A 57 4.44 3.65 1.22
C LEU A 57 4.11 5.12 1.05
N GLN A 58 4.05 5.58 -0.20
CA GLN A 58 3.38 6.83 -0.55
C GLN A 58 2.37 6.58 -1.66
N PHE A 59 1.28 7.34 -1.66
CA PHE A 59 0.27 7.28 -2.72
C PHE A 59 -0.43 8.62 -2.93
N SER A 60 -1.00 8.78 -4.11
CA SER A 60 -1.96 9.81 -4.45
C SER A 60 -3.10 9.13 -5.19
N LEU A 61 -4.30 9.24 -4.69
CA LEU A 61 -5.49 8.55 -5.18
C LEU A 61 -6.67 9.53 -5.23
N ALA A 62 -6.61 10.49 -6.15
CA ALA A 62 -7.58 11.58 -6.27
C ALA A 62 -8.33 11.57 -7.63
N TYR A 63 -8.24 10.48 -8.39
CA TYR A 63 -8.76 10.36 -9.76
C TYR A 63 -8.19 11.43 -10.69
N CYS A 64 -6.90 11.76 -10.50
CA CYS A 64 -6.21 12.76 -11.32
C CYS A 64 -5.01 12.17 -12.07
N GLN A 65 -4.49 12.94 -13.03
CA GLN A 65 -3.27 12.54 -13.73
C GLN A 65 -2.08 12.54 -12.77
N GLY A 66 -1.43 11.39 -12.65
CA GLY A 66 -0.28 11.21 -11.77
C GLY A 66 -0.62 10.46 -10.47
N ASP A 67 -1.85 9.96 -10.33
CA ASP A 67 -2.21 9.06 -9.25
C ASP A 67 -1.44 7.74 -9.34
N GLY A 68 -1.31 7.09 -8.19
CA GLY A 68 -0.65 5.80 -8.04
C GLY A 68 -0.19 5.55 -6.62
N ALA A 69 0.42 4.40 -6.42
CA ALA A 69 1.08 4.02 -5.19
C ALA A 69 2.57 3.71 -5.47
N ASN A 70 3.42 3.93 -4.49
CA ASN A 70 4.84 3.66 -4.56
C ASN A 70 5.37 3.16 -3.23
N ILE A 71 5.98 1.97 -3.25
CA ILE A 71 6.71 1.43 -2.11
C ILE A 71 8.15 1.94 -2.19
N TYR A 72 8.68 2.45 -1.10
CA TYR A 72 10.05 2.95 -1.01
C TYR A 72 10.71 2.53 0.30
N GLY A 73 12.00 2.79 0.45
CA GLY A 73 12.74 2.47 1.66
C GLY A 73 13.83 1.41 1.45
N THR A 74 14.21 0.71 2.50
CA THR A 74 15.27 -0.29 2.46
C THR A 74 14.68 -1.69 2.33
N PHE A 75 15.08 -2.42 1.30
CA PHE A 75 14.62 -3.78 1.01
C PHE A 75 15.73 -4.81 1.26
N ALA A 76 15.39 -5.90 1.93
CA ALA A 76 16.28 -7.05 2.14
C ALA A 76 15.91 -8.16 1.15
N LEU A 77 16.83 -8.58 0.28
CA LEU A 77 16.57 -9.58 -0.75
C LEU A 77 16.09 -10.93 -0.17
N ILE A 78 16.47 -11.24 1.05
CA ILE A 78 16.06 -12.47 1.74
C ILE A 78 14.53 -12.55 1.89
N ASP A 79 13.85 -11.42 2.01
CA ASP A 79 12.40 -11.35 2.16
C ASP A 79 11.65 -11.78 0.89
N PHE A 80 12.29 -11.64 -0.29
CA PHE A 80 11.67 -12.07 -1.55
C PHE A 80 11.80 -13.58 -1.80
N LEU A 81 12.78 -14.25 -1.25
CA LEU A 81 13.02 -15.68 -1.52
C LEU A 81 11.81 -16.60 -1.28
N PRO A 82 11.05 -16.45 -0.18
CA PRO A 82 9.85 -17.27 0.04
C PRO A 82 8.76 -17.00 -1.00
N LEU A 83 8.65 -15.75 -1.47
CA LEU A 83 7.63 -15.26 -2.39
C LEU A 83 7.98 -15.58 -3.85
N TRP A 84 9.26 -15.75 -4.15
CA TRP A 84 9.73 -16.00 -5.50
C TRP A 84 9.21 -17.32 -6.06
N ASN A 85 8.52 -17.24 -7.19
CA ASN A 85 7.98 -18.41 -7.87
C ASN A 85 9.07 -19.15 -8.68
N ALA A 86 9.95 -19.86 -7.97
CA ALA A 86 11.07 -20.58 -8.53
C ALA A 86 11.23 -21.96 -7.92
N SER A 87 12.04 -22.81 -8.57
CA SER A 87 12.38 -24.13 -8.04
C SER A 87 13.23 -24.03 -6.77
N GLU A 88 13.13 -25.01 -5.88
CA GLU A 88 13.96 -25.10 -4.66
C GLU A 88 15.46 -25.03 -4.94
N LYS A 89 15.89 -25.49 -6.13
CA LYS A 89 17.28 -25.39 -6.55
C LYS A 89 17.69 -23.97 -6.88
N GLU A 90 16.83 -23.19 -7.55
CA GLU A 90 17.07 -21.78 -7.84
C GLU A 90 17.07 -20.97 -6.54
N LYS A 91 16.07 -21.19 -5.67
CA LYS A 91 16.00 -20.52 -4.35
C LYS A 91 17.26 -20.76 -3.52
N ARG A 92 17.74 -22.02 -3.44
CA ARG A 92 18.99 -22.32 -2.73
C ARG A 92 20.21 -21.69 -3.38
N THR A 93 20.22 -21.56 -4.70
CA THR A 93 21.31 -20.90 -5.42
C THR A 93 21.38 -19.41 -5.03
N ILE A 94 20.25 -18.72 -5.05
CA ILE A 94 20.18 -17.31 -4.64
C ILE A 94 20.48 -17.16 -3.15
N ALA A 95 19.86 -17.97 -2.28
CA ALA A 95 20.09 -17.93 -0.83
C ALA A 95 21.57 -18.08 -0.44
N PHE A 96 22.35 -18.80 -1.24
CA PHE A 96 23.80 -18.94 -1.01
C PHE A 96 24.57 -17.64 -1.30
N TYR A 97 24.05 -16.78 -2.15
CA TYR A 97 24.68 -15.52 -2.53
C TYR A 97 24.17 -14.33 -1.72
N ILE A 98 23.02 -14.44 -1.06
CA ILE A 98 22.45 -13.39 -0.22
C ILE A 98 22.95 -13.57 1.20
N ASP A 99 23.70 -12.58 1.70
CA ASP A 99 24.07 -12.48 3.11
C ASP A 99 23.15 -11.44 3.77
N GLU A 100 22.49 -11.80 4.89
CA GLU A 100 21.54 -10.97 5.63
C GLU A 100 22.10 -9.57 5.99
N SER A 101 23.41 -9.41 6.03
CA SER A 101 24.07 -8.16 6.43
C SER A 101 24.40 -7.22 5.26
N ILE A 102 24.44 -7.72 4.03
CA ILE A 102 25.00 -6.99 2.87
C ILE A 102 23.90 -6.58 1.89
N ASP A 103 22.80 -7.33 1.79
CA ASP A 103 21.86 -7.22 0.68
C ASP A 103 20.61 -6.39 1.01
N LYS A 104 20.83 -5.17 1.50
CA LYS A 104 19.77 -4.17 1.65
C LYS A 104 19.86 -3.12 0.56
N TYR A 105 18.78 -3.00 -0.19
CA TYR A 105 18.64 -2.04 -1.29
C TYR A 105 17.80 -0.86 -0.87
N GLN A 106 18.27 0.34 -1.24
CA GLN A 106 17.53 1.55 -1.01
C GLN A 106 16.64 1.82 -2.24
N PHE A 107 15.34 1.73 -2.05
CA PHE A 107 14.36 2.19 -3.03
C PHE A 107 14.11 3.67 -2.86
N SER A 108 14.26 4.44 -3.93
CA SER A 108 14.11 5.88 -3.88
C SER A 108 12.65 6.29 -3.81
N GLU A 109 12.37 7.26 -2.96
CA GLU A 109 11.13 8.01 -3.00
C GLU A 109 10.98 8.71 -4.35
N ASN A 110 9.89 8.47 -5.05
CA ASN A 110 9.68 9.05 -6.38
C ASN A 110 9.02 10.42 -6.25
N ASN A 111 9.81 11.48 -6.39
CA ASN A 111 9.40 12.85 -6.11
C ASN A 111 8.62 13.56 -7.23
N ARG A 112 8.18 12.90 -8.32
CA ARG A 112 7.54 13.59 -9.44
C ARG A 112 6.43 12.81 -10.15
N TYR A 113 5.20 13.27 -10.02
CA TYR A 113 4.06 13.22 -10.96
C TYR A 113 3.63 11.88 -11.59
N CYS A 114 4.26 10.79 -11.30
CA CYS A 114 3.82 9.44 -11.61
C CYS A 114 4.25 8.56 -10.46
N TYR A 115 3.33 8.21 -9.62
CA TYR A 115 3.51 7.21 -8.58
C TYR A 115 3.52 5.78 -9.15
N SER A 116 3.87 5.61 -10.42
CA SER A 116 4.22 4.30 -10.90
C SER A 116 5.62 4.01 -10.41
N CYS A 117 5.77 3.02 -9.56
CA CYS A 117 7.05 2.53 -9.15
C CYS A 117 7.91 2.26 -10.36
N LYS A 118 8.96 3.04 -10.50
CA LYS A 118 10.13 2.55 -11.16
C LYS A 118 11.14 2.26 -10.07
N PHE A 119 10.95 1.14 -9.45
CA PHE A 119 12.06 0.44 -8.85
C PHE A 119 13.14 0.40 -9.89
N LEU A 120 14.29 0.90 -9.65
CA LEU A 120 15.44 0.86 -10.53
C LEU A 120 15.10 0.85 -12.05
N ASP A 121 15.55 1.80 -12.80
CA ASP A 121 15.46 1.71 -14.26
C ASP A 121 16.12 0.38 -14.68
N LYS A 122 15.62 -0.30 -15.69
CA LYS A 122 16.15 -1.61 -16.14
C LYS A 122 17.68 -1.56 -16.37
N LYS A 123 18.18 -0.38 -16.71
CA LYS A 123 19.62 -0.11 -16.85
C LYS A 123 20.35 -0.15 -15.50
N ASP A 124 19.74 0.38 -14.45
CA ASP A 124 20.32 0.36 -13.11
C ASP A 124 20.40 -1.06 -12.56
N ILE A 125 19.52 -1.97 -13.04
CA ILE A 125 19.52 -3.39 -12.66
C ILE A 125 20.62 -4.14 -13.37
N ASP A 126 20.82 -3.91 -14.66
CA ASP A 126 21.90 -4.56 -15.41
C ASP A 126 23.25 -4.17 -14.81
N ASP A 127 23.47 -2.88 -14.52
CA ASP A 127 24.65 -2.37 -13.83
C ASP A 127 24.78 -2.99 -12.44
N PHE A 128 23.67 -3.11 -11.72
CA PHE A 128 23.60 -3.71 -10.39
C PHE A 128 23.88 -5.23 -10.42
N ILE A 129 23.30 -5.98 -11.35
CA ILE A 129 23.56 -7.42 -11.50
C ILE A 129 25.06 -7.64 -11.80
N ASP A 130 25.63 -6.82 -12.64
CA ASP A 130 27.05 -6.91 -12.98
C ASP A 130 27.94 -6.59 -11.77
N GLU A 131 27.60 -5.56 -10.96
CA GLU A 131 28.29 -5.23 -9.71
C GLU A 131 28.15 -6.35 -8.67
N PHE A 132 26.92 -6.87 -8.47
CA PHE A 132 26.62 -7.98 -7.58
C PHE A 132 27.40 -9.25 -7.96
N VAL A 133 27.47 -9.56 -9.27
CA VAL A 133 28.24 -10.69 -9.79
C VAL A 133 29.74 -10.49 -9.59
N GLU A 134 30.24 -9.25 -9.76
CA GLU A 134 31.65 -8.90 -9.58
C GLU A 134 32.08 -8.93 -8.10
N GLU A 135 31.23 -8.43 -7.18
CA GLU A 135 31.49 -8.46 -5.74
C GLU A 135 31.58 -9.89 -5.19
N LEU A 136 30.72 -10.79 -5.65
CA LEU A 136 30.71 -12.19 -5.22
C LEU A 136 32.00 -12.95 -5.62
N LYS A 137 32.79 -12.46 -6.55
CA LYS A 137 34.06 -13.07 -7.05
C LYS A 137 33.99 -14.57 -7.32
N ILE A 138 32.79 -15.07 -7.61
CA ILE A 138 32.51 -16.51 -7.74
C ILE A 138 32.74 -16.93 -9.20
N LYS A 139 33.67 -17.85 -9.37
CA LYS A 139 33.85 -18.51 -10.67
C LYS A 139 32.71 -19.48 -10.90
N ASN A 140 31.99 -19.34 -12.02
CA ASN A 140 30.83 -20.14 -12.46
C ASN A 140 29.47 -19.77 -11.81
N ILE A 141 29.18 -18.49 -11.68
CA ILE A 141 27.83 -18.03 -11.33
C ILE A 141 26.86 -18.40 -12.47
N LYS A 142 25.68 -18.86 -12.08
CA LYS A 142 24.54 -18.97 -13.00
C LYS A 142 23.90 -17.59 -13.13
N LYS A 143 24.47 -16.74 -13.95
CA LYS A 143 24.02 -15.37 -14.21
C LYS A 143 22.52 -15.35 -14.61
N ASP A 144 22.08 -16.33 -15.38
CA ASP A 144 20.69 -16.54 -15.78
C ASP A 144 19.70 -16.65 -14.62
N VAL A 145 20.11 -17.28 -13.50
CA VAL A 145 19.27 -17.42 -12.31
C VAL A 145 19.18 -16.10 -11.53
N ILE A 146 20.29 -15.35 -11.51
CA ILE A 146 20.34 -14.05 -10.86
C ILE A 146 19.51 -13.02 -11.64
N GLU A 147 19.67 -12.96 -12.95
CA GLU A 147 18.87 -12.10 -13.82
C GLU A 147 17.39 -12.41 -13.70
N LYS A 148 17.01 -13.68 -13.66
CA LYS A 148 15.63 -14.10 -13.44
C LYS A 148 15.11 -13.62 -12.08
N PHE A 149 15.90 -13.79 -11.00
CA PHE A 149 15.51 -13.36 -9.65
C PHE A 149 15.20 -11.87 -9.59
N PHE A 150 16.06 -11.03 -10.14
CA PHE A 150 15.86 -9.58 -10.14
C PHE A 150 14.72 -9.13 -11.06
N ASN A 151 14.56 -9.74 -12.22
CA ASN A 151 13.41 -9.44 -13.08
C ASN A 151 12.09 -9.83 -12.41
N ASP A 152 12.01 -11.04 -11.80
CA ASP A 152 10.83 -11.48 -11.08
C ASP A 152 10.55 -10.62 -9.84
N LEU A 153 11.59 -10.11 -9.17
CA LEU A 153 11.48 -9.16 -8.06
C LEU A 153 10.83 -7.85 -8.51
N LEU A 154 11.27 -7.30 -9.64
CA LEU A 154 10.69 -6.06 -10.17
C LEU A 154 9.23 -6.23 -10.56
N ASP A 155 8.95 -7.29 -11.34
CA ASP A 155 7.59 -7.60 -11.75
C ASP A 155 6.67 -7.79 -10.53
N TYR A 156 7.20 -8.36 -9.44
CA TYR A 156 6.45 -8.53 -8.20
C TYR A 156 6.10 -7.18 -7.57
N PHE A 157 7.06 -6.27 -7.46
CA PHE A 157 6.79 -4.96 -6.86
C PHE A 157 5.91 -4.08 -7.74
N ASP A 158 6.09 -4.08 -9.05
CA ASP A 158 5.19 -3.38 -9.98
C ASP A 158 3.74 -3.88 -9.83
N ASN A 159 3.55 -5.19 -9.66
CA ASN A 159 2.24 -5.76 -9.41
C ASN A 159 1.70 -5.40 -8.02
N LEU A 160 2.57 -5.32 -7.00
CA LEU A 160 2.18 -4.96 -5.65
C LEU A 160 1.72 -3.50 -5.57
N ASP A 161 2.43 -2.58 -6.21
CA ASP A 161 2.05 -1.18 -6.29
C ASP A 161 0.71 -0.98 -6.99
N ASN A 162 0.53 -1.59 -8.16
CA ASN A 162 -0.76 -1.58 -8.87
C ASN A 162 -1.89 -2.19 -8.02
N THR A 163 -1.57 -3.17 -7.19
CA THR A 163 -2.55 -3.79 -6.30
C THR A 163 -2.91 -2.85 -5.16
N ILE A 164 -1.93 -2.18 -4.55
CA ILE A 164 -2.15 -1.20 -3.49
C ILE A 164 -2.95 -0.01 -4.03
N GLU A 165 -2.61 0.51 -5.22
CA GLU A 165 -3.37 1.58 -5.88
C GLU A 165 -4.84 1.21 -6.02
N ARG A 166 -5.14 0.04 -6.61
CA ARG A 166 -6.51 -0.44 -6.77
C ARG A 166 -7.23 -0.61 -5.44
N GLN A 167 -6.59 -1.22 -4.45
CA GLN A 167 -7.14 -1.39 -3.11
C GLN A 167 -7.38 -0.05 -2.42
N GLY A 168 -6.51 0.93 -2.66
CA GLY A 168 -6.68 2.29 -2.15
C GLY A 168 -7.90 2.97 -2.72
N TYR A 169 -8.13 2.89 -4.03
CA TYR A 169 -9.37 3.40 -4.63
C TYR A 169 -10.61 2.71 -4.07
N ASP A 170 -10.57 1.38 -3.94
CA ASP A 170 -11.69 0.64 -3.34
C ASP A 170 -11.92 1.06 -1.90
N TYR A 171 -10.87 1.19 -1.09
CA TYR A 171 -10.97 1.57 0.30
C TYR A 171 -11.45 3.01 0.51
N LEU A 172 -10.89 3.96 -0.25
CA LEU A 172 -11.17 5.39 -0.05
C LEU A 172 -12.52 5.84 -0.60
N TYR A 173 -12.99 5.22 -1.69
CA TYR A 173 -14.16 5.70 -2.43
C TYR A 173 -15.33 4.74 -2.47
N ASN A 174 -15.16 3.51 -1.99
CA ASN A 174 -16.22 2.51 -1.98
C ASN A 174 -16.43 1.97 -0.56
N ILE A 175 -17.69 1.84 -0.21
CA ILE A 175 -18.18 1.08 0.94
C ILE A 175 -19.60 0.61 0.60
N ALA A 176 -19.93 -0.65 0.89
CA ALA A 176 -21.28 -1.14 0.71
C ALA A 176 -22.26 -0.48 1.70
N ASP A 177 -23.55 -0.39 1.38
CA ASP A 177 -24.50 0.30 2.26
C ASP A 177 -24.76 -0.46 3.57
N ASP A 178 -24.74 -1.78 3.50
CA ASP A 178 -24.81 -2.66 4.66
C ASP A 178 -23.56 -2.56 5.54
N GLU A 179 -22.39 -2.55 4.94
CA GLU A 179 -21.11 -2.36 5.63
C GLU A 179 -21.05 -1.00 6.33
N PHE A 180 -21.47 0.07 5.67
CA PHE A 180 -21.53 1.40 6.28
C PHE A 180 -22.55 1.47 7.42
N SER A 181 -23.70 0.81 7.25
CA SER A 181 -24.71 0.70 8.32
C SER A 181 -24.16 -0.02 9.55
N ASP A 182 -23.43 -1.13 9.35
CA ASP A 182 -22.82 -1.89 10.44
C ASP A 182 -21.71 -1.06 11.13
N LEU A 183 -20.93 -0.32 10.37
CA LEU A 183 -19.90 0.59 10.89
C LEU A 183 -20.53 1.70 11.76
N CYS A 184 -21.63 2.31 11.30
CA CYS A 184 -22.35 3.31 12.09
C CYS A 184 -22.87 2.74 13.41
N ALA A 185 -23.42 1.52 13.37
CA ALA A 185 -23.94 0.86 14.55
C ALA A 185 -22.82 0.46 15.53
N LEU A 186 -21.67 0.00 15.02
CA LEU A 186 -20.51 -0.40 15.83
C LEU A 186 -19.90 0.78 16.61
N ASN A 187 -19.94 1.96 16.00
CA ASN A 187 -19.35 3.18 16.57
C ASN A 187 -20.39 4.06 17.30
N ASP A 188 -21.65 3.63 17.40
CA ASP A 188 -22.74 4.39 18.00
C ASP A 188 -22.88 5.80 17.37
N TRP A 189 -22.68 5.91 16.05
CA TRP A 189 -22.77 7.19 15.36
C TRP A 189 -24.19 7.67 15.25
N GLU A 190 -24.38 8.94 15.59
CA GLU A 190 -25.65 9.64 15.51
C GLU A 190 -25.62 10.73 14.44
N PHE A 191 -26.76 11.02 13.85
CA PHE A 191 -26.90 11.95 12.73
C PHE A 191 -28.03 12.95 12.97
N LEU A 192 -27.92 14.10 12.37
CA LEU A 192 -29.05 15.00 12.20
C LEU A 192 -29.97 14.49 11.10
N GLU A 193 -31.19 15.03 11.01
CA GLU A 193 -32.22 14.64 10.04
C GLU A 193 -31.73 14.69 8.56
N ASP A 194 -30.77 15.57 8.26
CA ASP A 194 -30.18 15.75 6.93
C ASP A 194 -28.97 14.85 6.64
N GLY A 195 -28.62 13.94 7.56
CA GLY A 195 -27.49 13.04 7.44
C GLY A 195 -26.15 13.60 7.92
N THR A 196 -26.10 14.84 8.44
CA THR A 196 -24.88 15.39 9.03
C THR A 196 -24.55 14.64 10.32
N PHE A 197 -23.28 14.25 10.51
CA PHE A 197 -22.80 13.65 11.76
C PHE A 197 -23.07 14.57 12.95
N TYR A 198 -23.54 13.97 14.05
CA TYR A 198 -23.71 14.65 15.32
C TYR A 198 -22.66 14.15 16.31
N TYR A 199 -21.72 15.04 16.68
CA TYR A 199 -20.65 14.77 17.63
C TYR A 199 -20.96 15.41 18.99
#